data_eed0553ba5cdbfad5d9627f06871d4d6
#
_entry.id   eed0553ba5cdbfad5d9627f06871d4d6
#
_cell.length_a   1.000
_cell.length_b   1.000
_cell.length_c   1.000
_cell.angle_alpha   90.00
_cell.angle_beta   90.00
_cell.angle_gamma   90.00
#
_symmetry.space_group_name_H-M   'P 1'
#
loop_
_entity.id
_entity.type
_entity.pdbx_description
1 polymer ?
#
loop_
_entity_poly.entity_id
_entity_poly.type
_entity_poly.pdbx_seq_one_letter_code
_entity_poly.pdbx_strand_id
1 'polypeptide(L)'
;VQKWFSWAGRDWFVPSVYVCSKGIVVDFCMRTEASALRGFMEKWGIDPESDESIDFSRDEREQMEREHPLSLGFTPSLALNGAKLRTSHGCGVIFLPEQPGFCADAEPAMAHYGLFSSAGWSIRRAAFPFVTKRAPKLKSLAVTMTADEVRVLGPRFRADKAGDTFAFSYRGTEYTLSLIHISEPTRPRLI
;
A
#
# COMPACT_ATOMS: atom_id res chain seq x y z
N VAL A 1 0.04 -17.50 14.52
CA VAL A 1 1.00 -16.44 14.88
C VAL A 1 0.23 -15.16 15.05
N GLN A 2 0.00 -14.72 16.28
CA GLN A 2 -0.62 -13.41 16.54
C GLN A 2 0.49 -12.45 16.93
N LYS A 3 0.84 -11.50 16.06
CA LYS A 3 1.95 -10.59 16.31
C LYS A 3 1.56 -9.15 16.01
N TRP A 4 1.69 -8.30 17.05
CA TRP A 4 1.59 -6.86 16.94
C TRP A 4 2.98 -6.24 16.82
N PHE A 5 3.11 -5.18 16.03
CA PHE A 5 4.34 -4.40 15.90
C PHE A 5 4.03 -3.04 15.27
N SER A 6 4.93 -2.08 15.46
CA SER A 6 4.86 -0.78 14.77
C SER A 6 5.90 -0.73 13.67
N TRP A 7 5.50 -0.28 12.49
CA TRP A 7 6.37 -0.12 11.34
C TRP A 7 5.87 1.00 10.42
N ALA A 8 6.80 1.81 9.91
CA ALA A 8 6.51 2.98 9.05
C ALA A 8 5.49 3.96 9.68
N GLY A 9 5.56 4.16 11.01
CA GLY A 9 4.67 5.04 11.75
C GLY A 9 3.22 4.54 11.86
N ARG A 10 2.98 3.25 11.63
CA ARG A 10 1.66 2.59 11.72
C ARG A 10 1.72 1.37 12.62
N ASP A 11 0.58 1.02 13.20
CA ASP A 11 0.41 -0.20 13.99
C ASP A 11 -0.07 -1.33 13.09
N TRP A 12 0.58 -2.46 13.23
CA TRP A 12 0.35 -3.65 12.43
C TRP A 12 0.03 -4.86 13.29
N PHE A 13 -0.83 -5.69 12.74
CA PHE A 13 -1.16 -6.99 13.30
C PHE A 13 -1.08 -8.06 12.22
N VAL A 14 -0.28 -9.09 12.45
CA VAL A 14 -0.27 -10.31 11.64
C VAL A 14 -1.01 -11.38 12.40
N PRO A 15 -2.30 -11.63 12.09
CA PRO A 15 -3.12 -12.58 12.83
C PRO A 15 -2.70 -14.02 12.59
N SER A 16 -2.38 -14.35 11.33
CA SER A 16 -2.15 -15.73 10.94
C SER A 16 -1.21 -15.85 9.75
N VAL A 17 -0.52 -16.98 9.69
CA VAL A 17 0.20 -17.47 8.53
C VAL A 17 -0.37 -18.83 8.17
N TYR A 18 -0.90 -18.97 6.98
CA TYR A 18 -1.52 -20.20 6.51
C TYR A 18 -0.56 -20.96 5.60
N VAL A 19 -0.25 -22.18 5.98
CA VAL A 19 0.56 -23.07 5.15
C VAL A 19 -0.40 -23.99 4.38
N CYS A 20 -0.47 -23.77 3.08
CA CYS A 20 -1.33 -24.51 2.17
C CYS A 20 -0.52 -25.54 1.37
N SER A 21 -1.21 -26.41 0.63
CA SER A 21 -0.54 -27.42 -0.23
C SER A 21 0.32 -26.79 -1.35
N LYS A 22 -0.01 -25.58 -1.81
CA LYS A 22 0.62 -24.91 -2.95
C LYS A 22 1.46 -23.68 -2.58
N GLY A 23 1.42 -23.24 -1.33
CA GLY A 23 2.10 -22.00 -0.92
C GLY A 23 1.79 -21.59 0.52
N ILE A 24 2.25 -20.41 0.85
CA ILE A 24 1.99 -19.78 2.15
C ILE A 24 1.16 -18.53 1.88
N VAL A 25 0.19 -18.26 2.76
CA VAL A 25 -0.63 -17.05 2.74
C VAL A 25 -0.41 -16.34 4.06
N VAL A 26 -0.21 -15.03 3.98
CA VAL A 26 -0.02 -14.15 5.14
C VAL A 26 -1.01 -13.01 5.05
N ASP A 27 -1.70 -12.74 6.16
CA ASP A 27 -2.58 -11.59 6.29
C ASP A 27 -1.91 -10.51 7.13
N PHE A 28 -1.99 -9.28 6.64
CA PHE A 28 -1.44 -8.08 7.26
C PHE A 28 -2.59 -7.12 7.55
N CYS A 29 -2.78 -6.80 8.81
CA CYS A 29 -3.80 -5.86 9.25
C CYS A 29 -3.09 -4.58 9.75
N MET A 30 -3.29 -3.47 9.05
CA MET A 30 -2.81 -2.16 9.46
C MET A 30 -3.95 -1.43 10.17
N ARG A 31 -3.67 -0.89 11.33
CA ARG A 31 -4.61 -0.15 12.15
C ARG A 31 -4.38 1.34 12.05
N THR A 32 -5.46 2.11 12.09
CA THR A 32 -5.43 3.54 12.33
C THR A 32 -6.52 3.96 13.32
N GLU A 33 -6.27 5.00 14.09
CA GLU A 33 -7.27 5.53 15.02
C GLU A 33 -8.40 6.22 14.27
N ALA A 34 -9.64 6.10 14.77
CA ALA A 34 -10.81 6.77 14.18
C ALA A 34 -10.63 8.30 14.13
N SER A 35 -9.95 8.89 15.13
CA SER A 35 -9.64 10.33 15.14
C SER A 35 -8.77 10.76 13.95
N ALA A 36 -7.83 9.94 13.53
CA ALA A 36 -6.99 10.23 12.35
C ALA A 36 -7.80 10.18 11.05
N LEU A 37 -8.77 9.25 10.97
CA LEU A 37 -9.70 9.19 9.84
C LEU A 37 -10.63 10.39 9.80
N ARG A 38 -11.22 10.79 10.94
CA ARG A 38 -12.05 12.00 11.01
C ARG A 38 -11.27 13.25 10.61
N GLY A 39 -10.07 13.44 11.15
CA GLY A 39 -9.24 14.59 10.77
C GLY A 39 -8.86 14.59 9.27
N PHE A 40 -8.70 13.42 8.66
CA PHE A 40 -8.52 13.29 7.22
C PHE A 40 -9.80 13.70 6.46
N MET A 41 -10.98 13.20 6.85
CA MET A 41 -12.25 13.54 6.23
C MET A 41 -12.55 15.04 6.36
N GLU A 42 -12.38 15.62 7.54
CA GLU A 42 -12.52 17.05 7.79
C GLU A 42 -11.61 17.90 6.89
N LYS A 43 -10.33 17.52 6.79
CA LYS A 43 -9.35 18.20 5.96
C LYS A 43 -9.75 18.24 4.49
N TRP A 44 -10.32 17.15 3.98
CA TRP A 44 -10.70 16.99 2.58
C TRP A 44 -12.16 17.31 2.31
N GLY A 45 -12.92 17.75 3.31
CA GLY A 45 -14.35 18.09 3.17
C GLY A 45 -15.24 16.89 2.84
N ILE A 46 -14.77 15.67 3.20
CA ILE A 46 -15.52 14.44 2.94
C ILE A 46 -16.55 14.25 4.04
N ASP A 47 -17.81 14.31 3.68
CA ASP A 47 -18.93 14.00 4.57
C ASP A 47 -19.37 12.54 4.33
N PRO A 48 -19.18 11.64 5.31
CA PRO A 48 -19.55 10.23 5.16
C PRO A 48 -21.07 10.00 5.05
N GLU A 49 -21.91 10.98 5.44
CA GLU A 49 -23.35 10.91 5.37
C GLU A 49 -23.91 11.57 4.09
N SER A 50 -23.08 12.25 3.32
CA SER A 50 -23.50 12.92 2.09
C SER A 50 -23.33 12.01 0.87
N ASP A 51 -24.38 11.95 0.03
CA ASP A 51 -24.32 11.31 -1.29
C ASP A 51 -23.70 12.24 -2.36
N GLU A 52 -23.30 13.46 -2.01
CA GLU A 52 -22.70 14.38 -2.95
C GLU A 52 -21.27 13.96 -3.31
N SER A 53 -21.03 13.74 -4.60
CA SER A 53 -19.69 13.47 -5.10
C SER A 53 -18.88 14.76 -5.16
N ILE A 54 -17.78 14.82 -4.43
CA ILE A 54 -16.82 15.92 -4.53
C ILE A 54 -15.94 15.68 -5.76
N ASP A 55 -15.92 16.65 -6.69
CA ASP A 55 -15.06 16.55 -7.88
C ASP A 55 -13.67 17.10 -7.58
N PHE A 56 -12.77 16.21 -7.19
CA PHE A 56 -11.37 16.50 -6.98
C PHE A 56 -10.62 16.51 -8.31
N SER A 57 -9.72 17.45 -8.49
CA SER A 57 -8.74 17.43 -9.57
C SER A 57 -7.82 16.20 -9.43
N ARG A 58 -7.11 15.84 -10.50
CA ARG A 58 -6.16 14.73 -10.46
C ARG A 58 -5.10 14.90 -9.39
N ASP A 59 -4.53 16.10 -9.27
CA ASP A 59 -3.47 16.40 -8.31
C ASP A 59 -3.98 16.27 -6.85
N GLU A 60 -5.21 16.73 -6.59
CA GLU A 60 -5.88 16.57 -5.29
C GLU A 60 -6.16 15.11 -4.95
N ARG A 61 -6.62 14.31 -5.91
CA ARG A 61 -6.83 12.86 -5.71
C ARG A 61 -5.53 12.14 -5.36
N GLU A 62 -4.45 12.43 -6.11
CA GLU A 62 -3.13 11.86 -5.83
C GLU A 62 -2.58 12.30 -4.47
N GLN A 63 -2.88 13.51 -4.02
CA GLN A 63 -2.51 13.99 -2.69
C GLN A 63 -3.37 13.34 -1.61
N MET A 64 -4.69 13.25 -1.82
CA MET A 64 -5.62 12.59 -0.92
C MET A 64 -5.26 11.12 -0.70
N GLU A 65 -4.95 10.37 -1.77
CA GLU A 65 -4.48 8.98 -1.66
C GLU A 65 -3.21 8.84 -0.83
N ARG A 66 -2.26 9.77 -0.97
CA ARG A 66 -1.01 9.76 -0.18
C ARG A 66 -1.22 10.08 1.30
N GLU A 67 -2.16 10.97 1.59
CA GLU A 67 -2.45 11.41 2.96
C GLU A 67 -3.41 10.48 3.69
N HIS A 68 -4.13 9.63 2.96
CA HIS A 68 -5.12 8.74 3.57
C HIS A 68 -4.49 7.85 4.63
N PRO A 69 -5.02 7.84 5.87
CA PRO A 69 -4.39 7.15 7.00
C PRO A 69 -4.22 5.63 6.82
N LEU A 70 -5.04 5.00 5.98
CA LEU A 70 -4.96 3.57 5.64
C LEU A 70 -4.24 3.29 4.32
N SER A 71 -3.68 4.31 3.66
CA SER A 71 -2.94 4.17 2.41
C SER A 71 -1.44 4.06 2.69
N LEU A 72 -0.95 2.85 2.86
CA LEU A 72 0.48 2.57 2.89
C LEU A 72 0.79 1.43 1.92
N GLY A 73 1.43 1.77 0.82
CA GLY A 73 1.95 0.78 -0.11
C GLY A 73 3.13 0.04 0.48
N PHE A 74 3.11 -1.28 0.41
CA PHE A 74 4.26 -2.10 0.78
C PHE A 74 4.30 -3.40 -0.02
N THR A 75 5.51 -3.87 -0.24
CA THR A 75 5.77 -5.15 -0.89
C THR A 75 6.25 -6.15 0.15
N PRO A 76 5.43 -7.17 0.48
CA PRO A 76 5.85 -8.22 1.37
C PRO A 76 6.73 -9.23 0.63
N SER A 77 7.75 -9.75 1.30
CA SER A 77 8.54 -10.87 0.85
C SER A 77 8.65 -11.93 1.95
N LEU A 78 8.77 -13.18 1.56
CA LEU A 78 8.80 -14.30 2.49
C LEU A 78 10.02 -15.17 2.19
N ALA A 79 10.78 -15.53 3.24
CA ALA A 79 11.84 -16.52 3.15
C ALA A 79 11.44 -17.77 3.93
N LEU A 80 11.39 -18.90 3.22
CA LEU A 80 11.09 -20.21 3.77
C LEU A 80 12.37 -21.03 3.78
N ASN A 81 12.82 -21.43 4.98
CA ASN A 81 14.09 -22.16 5.16
C ASN A 81 15.29 -21.46 4.48
N GLY A 82 15.29 -20.12 4.49
CA GLY A 82 16.32 -19.30 3.83
C GLY A 82 16.07 -19.04 2.33
N ALA A 83 15.16 -19.77 1.68
CA ALA A 83 14.83 -19.55 0.27
C ALA A 83 13.73 -18.47 0.13
N LYS A 84 13.99 -17.44 -0.67
CA LYS A 84 13.03 -16.35 -0.92
C LYS A 84 11.91 -16.82 -1.85
N LEU A 85 10.67 -16.68 -1.40
CA LEU A 85 9.47 -16.86 -2.21
C LEU A 85 8.98 -15.48 -2.70
N ARG A 86 8.52 -15.43 -3.95
CA ARG A 86 7.95 -14.21 -4.51
C ARG A 86 6.44 -14.18 -4.27
N THR A 87 5.90 -13.01 -4.01
CA THR A 87 4.46 -12.78 -3.99
C THR A 87 3.89 -13.02 -5.39
N SER A 88 2.82 -13.78 -5.50
CA SER A 88 2.15 -14.01 -6.79
C SER A 88 0.96 -13.07 -6.99
N HIS A 89 0.15 -12.91 -5.96
CA HIS A 89 -1.02 -12.05 -5.96
C HIS A 89 -1.37 -11.67 -4.53
N GLY A 90 -2.16 -10.63 -4.42
CA GLY A 90 -2.72 -10.16 -3.16
C GLY A 90 -4.10 -9.57 -3.38
N CYS A 91 -4.87 -9.52 -2.32
CA CYS A 91 -6.13 -8.78 -2.24
C CYS A 91 -6.17 -8.01 -0.93
N GLY A 92 -7.07 -7.06 -0.83
CA GLY A 92 -7.22 -6.29 0.40
C GLY A 92 -8.63 -5.70 0.51
N VAL A 93 -9.02 -5.45 1.76
CA VAL A 93 -10.25 -4.76 2.11
C VAL A 93 -9.94 -3.70 3.15
N ILE A 94 -10.74 -2.66 3.19
CA ILE A 94 -10.64 -1.56 4.15
C ILE A 94 -11.90 -1.55 5.00
N PHE A 95 -11.75 -1.32 6.29
CA PHE A 95 -12.84 -1.06 7.21
C PHE A 95 -12.73 0.36 7.77
N LEU A 96 -13.82 1.10 7.65
CA LEU A 96 -13.95 2.47 8.17
C LEU A 96 -15.04 2.50 9.24
N PRO A 97 -14.72 2.86 10.49
CA PRO A 97 -15.70 2.84 11.59
C PRO A 97 -16.87 3.80 11.38
N GLU A 98 -16.66 4.89 10.66
CA GLU A 98 -17.68 5.90 10.34
C GLU A 98 -18.59 5.48 9.16
N GLN A 99 -18.22 4.44 8.40
CA GLN A 99 -18.93 3.97 7.22
C GLN A 99 -19.03 2.44 7.17
N PRO A 100 -19.62 1.78 8.19
CA PRO A 100 -19.65 0.33 8.24
C PRO A 100 -20.38 -0.29 7.04
N GLY A 101 -21.44 0.34 6.52
CA GLY A 101 -22.18 -0.15 5.37
C GLY A 101 -21.37 -0.19 4.07
N PHE A 102 -20.39 0.68 3.91
CA PHE A 102 -19.47 0.69 2.77
C PHE A 102 -18.42 -0.43 2.85
N CYS A 103 -18.23 -1.02 4.02
CA CYS A 103 -17.16 -1.95 4.34
C CYS A 103 -17.65 -3.39 4.55
N ALA A 104 -18.82 -3.75 4.03
CA ALA A 104 -19.43 -5.09 4.23
C ALA A 104 -18.47 -6.25 3.88
N ASP A 105 -17.61 -6.08 2.87
CA ASP A 105 -16.62 -7.08 2.49
C ASP A 105 -15.51 -7.27 3.54
N ALA A 106 -15.30 -6.30 4.44
CA ALA A 106 -14.32 -6.39 5.51
C ALA A 106 -14.86 -7.09 6.76
N GLU A 107 -16.18 -7.08 6.99
CA GLU A 107 -16.79 -7.62 8.20
C GLU A 107 -16.41 -9.08 8.49
N PRO A 108 -16.42 -10.01 7.52
CA PRO A 108 -16.01 -11.38 7.77
C PRO A 108 -14.57 -11.51 8.26
N ALA A 109 -13.66 -10.70 7.72
CA ALA A 109 -12.27 -10.69 8.14
C ALA A 109 -12.10 -10.05 9.53
N MET A 110 -12.83 -8.97 9.80
CA MET A 110 -12.88 -8.32 11.10
C MET A 110 -13.33 -9.29 12.20
N ALA A 111 -14.44 -9.97 11.98
CA ALA A 111 -14.97 -10.97 12.90
C ALA A 111 -14.00 -12.14 13.09
N HIS A 112 -13.44 -12.68 11.99
CA HIS A 112 -12.52 -13.81 12.03
C HIS A 112 -11.25 -13.53 12.85
N TYR A 113 -10.71 -12.31 12.76
CA TYR A 113 -9.48 -11.93 13.46
C TYR A 113 -9.73 -11.25 14.82
N GLY A 114 -10.99 -11.05 15.19
CA GLY A 114 -11.35 -10.36 16.43
C GLY A 114 -10.89 -8.91 16.45
N LEU A 115 -10.94 -8.23 15.28
CA LEU A 115 -10.58 -6.83 15.17
C LEU A 115 -11.72 -5.95 15.66
N PHE A 116 -11.40 -4.92 16.42
CA PHE A 116 -12.44 -4.05 16.97
C PHE A 116 -12.86 -2.96 15.97
N SER A 117 -14.18 -2.71 15.94
CA SER A 117 -14.81 -1.77 15.00
C SER A 117 -14.62 -0.28 15.35
N SER A 118 -13.99 0.03 16.49
CA SER A 118 -13.71 1.42 16.89
C SER A 118 -12.47 2.03 16.23
N ALA A 119 -11.75 1.26 15.40
CA ALA A 119 -10.59 1.72 14.65
C ALA A 119 -10.76 1.42 13.17
N GLY A 120 -10.04 2.16 12.32
CA GLY A 120 -9.93 1.85 10.90
C GLY A 120 -8.91 0.75 10.64
N TRP A 121 -9.19 -0.08 9.66
CA TRP A 121 -8.34 -1.21 9.28
C TRP A 121 -8.12 -1.30 7.79
N SER A 122 -6.88 -1.56 7.39
CA SER A 122 -6.55 -2.05 6.05
C SER A 122 -6.06 -3.49 6.19
N ILE A 123 -6.81 -4.44 5.67
CA ILE A 123 -6.52 -5.87 5.76
C ILE A 123 -6.05 -6.33 4.38
N ARG A 124 -4.80 -6.76 4.28
CA ARG A 124 -4.18 -7.21 3.02
C ARG A 124 -3.72 -8.65 3.14
N ARG A 125 -4.07 -9.45 2.17
CA ARG A 125 -3.65 -10.84 2.02
C ARG A 125 -2.58 -10.94 0.94
N ALA A 126 -1.49 -11.64 1.22
CA ALA A 126 -0.43 -11.92 0.25
C ALA A 126 -0.19 -13.42 0.16
N ALA A 127 -0.11 -13.94 -1.07
CA ALA A 127 0.13 -15.34 -1.36
C ALA A 127 1.54 -15.56 -1.94
N PHE A 128 2.23 -16.56 -1.42
CA PHE A 128 3.60 -16.93 -1.75
C PHE A 128 3.62 -18.40 -2.20
N PRO A 129 3.50 -18.68 -3.49
CA PRO A 129 3.49 -20.04 -4.01
C PRO A 129 4.85 -20.73 -3.80
N PHE A 130 4.81 -22.03 -3.55
CA PHE A 130 6.03 -22.83 -3.53
C PHE A 130 6.60 -22.96 -4.96
N VAL A 131 7.91 -22.94 -5.06
CA VAL A 131 8.62 -23.21 -6.31
C VAL A 131 8.51 -24.69 -6.71
N THR A 132 8.37 -25.55 -5.71
CA THR A 132 8.29 -27.00 -5.87
C THR A 132 6.85 -27.50 -5.84
N LYS A 133 6.56 -28.61 -6.55
CA LYS A 133 5.22 -29.22 -6.54
C LYS A 133 4.81 -29.79 -5.16
N ARG A 134 5.75 -30.06 -4.27
CA ARG A 134 5.51 -30.54 -2.91
C ARG A 134 5.79 -29.43 -1.92
N ALA A 135 4.92 -29.31 -0.91
CA ALA A 135 5.14 -28.41 0.19
C ALA A 135 6.45 -28.78 0.93
N PRO A 136 7.41 -27.87 1.06
CA PRO A 136 8.64 -28.15 1.79
C PRO A 136 8.36 -28.27 3.29
N LYS A 137 9.17 -29.04 3.99
CA LYS A 137 9.09 -29.10 5.46
C LYS A 137 9.45 -27.74 6.04
N LEU A 138 8.56 -27.16 6.82
CA LEU A 138 8.77 -25.87 7.46
C LEU A 138 9.79 -26.01 8.61
N LYS A 139 10.93 -25.34 8.50
CA LYS A 139 11.95 -25.22 9.56
C LYS A 139 12.06 -23.78 10.05
N SER A 140 12.04 -22.83 9.15
CA SER A 140 12.08 -21.40 9.47
C SER A 140 11.22 -20.60 8.49
N LEU A 141 10.63 -19.52 8.97
CA LEU A 141 9.84 -18.59 8.18
C LEU A 141 10.21 -17.16 8.59
N ALA A 142 10.59 -16.36 7.63
CA ALA A 142 10.81 -14.92 7.83
C ALA A 142 9.96 -14.14 6.85
N VAL A 143 9.25 -13.14 7.35
CA VAL A 143 8.47 -12.20 6.55
C VAL A 143 9.14 -10.84 6.65
N THR A 144 9.38 -10.21 5.51
CA THR A 144 9.94 -8.86 5.41
C THR A 144 8.93 -7.97 4.71
N MET A 145 8.71 -6.78 5.23
CA MET A 145 7.90 -5.74 4.62
C MET A 145 8.82 -4.61 4.15
N THR A 146 8.69 -4.22 2.89
CA THR A 146 9.43 -3.09 2.33
C THR A 146 8.41 -2.05 1.90
N ALA A 147 8.54 -0.81 2.39
CA ALA A 147 7.66 0.27 1.96
C ALA A 147 7.87 0.53 0.47
N ASP A 148 6.77 0.69 -0.24
CA ASP A 148 6.82 1.05 -1.65
C ASP A 148 7.30 2.51 -1.79
N GLU A 149 7.92 2.83 -2.90
CA GLU A 149 8.34 4.19 -3.21
C GLU A 149 7.10 5.10 -3.34
N VAL A 150 7.10 6.20 -2.61
CA VAL A 150 6.06 7.21 -2.71
C VAL A 150 6.43 8.20 -3.81
N ARG A 151 5.60 8.29 -4.84
CA ARG A 151 5.74 9.35 -5.84
C ARG A 151 5.33 10.68 -5.22
N VAL A 152 6.26 11.62 -5.17
CA VAL A 152 5.99 12.98 -4.73
C VAL A 152 5.82 13.85 -5.97
N LEU A 153 4.74 14.63 -6.02
CA LEU A 153 4.57 15.62 -7.07
C LEU A 153 5.69 16.66 -6.93
N GLY A 154 6.55 16.68 -7.94
CA GLY A 154 7.55 17.71 -8.08
C GLY A 154 7.00 18.92 -8.83
N PRO A 155 7.75 20.02 -8.84
CA PRO A 155 7.40 21.17 -9.66
C PRO A 155 7.39 20.77 -11.14
N ARG A 156 6.42 21.31 -11.87
CA ARG A 156 6.30 21.10 -13.31
C ARG A 156 7.22 22.08 -14.03
N PHE A 157 8.01 21.59 -14.95
CA PHE A 157 8.74 22.47 -15.86
C PHE A 157 8.55 22.01 -17.30
N ARG A 158 8.71 22.96 -18.21
CA ARG A 158 8.71 22.71 -19.63
C ARG A 158 10.12 22.85 -20.15
N ALA A 159 10.59 21.81 -20.82
CA ALA A 159 11.83 21.87 -21.56
C ALA A 159 11.54 22.12 -23.02
N ASP A 160 12.16 23.15 -23.60
CA ASP A 160 11.96 23.51 -25.01
C ASP A 160 13.03 22.92 -25.91
N LYS A 161 14.20 22.58 -25.36
CA LYS A 161 15.32 21.98 -26.12
C LYS A 161 16.15 21.01 -25.28
N ALA A 162 16.89 20.14 -25.94
CA ALA A 162 17.88 19.29 -25.28
C ALA A 162 18.97 20.16 -24.62
N GLY A 163 19.34 19.83 -23.39
CA GLY A 163 20.29 20.57 -22.57
C GLY A 163 19.66 21.56 -21.60
N ASP A 164 18.36 21.81 -21.67
CA ASP A 164 17.68 22.62 -20.66
C ASP A 164 17.83 21.98 -19.29
N THR A 165 18.13 22.81 -18.30
CA THR A 165 18.32 22.39 -16.90
C THR A 165 17.21 22.96 -16.03
N PHE A 166 16.84 22.17 -15.02
CA PHE A 166 15.83 22.55 -14.07
C PHE A 166 16.30 22.19 -12.65
N ALA A 167 16.33 23.17 -11.76
CA ALA A 167 16.69 23.00 -10.36
C ALA A 167 15.44 22.99 -9.47
N PHE A 168 15.39 22.08 -8.50
CA PHE A 168 14.35 22.03 -7.48
C PHE A 168 14.92 21.55 -6.16
N SER A 169 14.28 21.97 -5.06
CA SER A 169 14.63 21.54 -3.71
C SER A 169 13.65 20.47 -3.23
N TYR A 170 14.16 19.38 -2.65
CA TYR A 170 13.36 18.37 -1.99
C TYR A 170 13.99 17.98 -0.66
N ARG A 171 13.26 18.11 0.44
CA ARG A 171 13.72 17.84 1.81
C ARG A 171 15.05 18.53 2.16
N GLY A 172 15.21 19.77 1.71
CA GLY A 172 16.42 20.58 1.97
C GLY A 172 17.61 20.21 1.09
N THR A 173 17.47 19.31 0.13
CA THR A 173 18.51 18.98 -0.85
C THR A 173 18.16 19.57 -2.21
N GLU A 174 19.11 20.27 -2.82
CA GLU A 174 18.98 20.80 -4.17
C GLU A 174 19.28 19.72 -5.20
N TYR A 175 18.39 19.58 -6.18
CA TYR A 175 18.52 18.66 -7.31
C TYR A 175 18.52 19.46 -8.61
N THR A 176 19.36 19.08 -9.54
CA THR A 176 19.36 19.60 -10.91
C THR A 176 19.10 18.49 -11.89
N LEU A 177 18.05 18.60 -12.66
CA LEU A 177 17.73 17.71 -13.77
C LEU A 177 18.18 18.38 -15.08
N SER A 178 18.84 17.62 -15.93
CA SER A 178 19.19 18.03 -17.28
C SER A 178 18.52 17.08 -18.29
N LEU A 179 17.81 17.63 -19.25
CA LEU A 179 17.26 16.86 -20.36
C LEU A 179 18.34 16.65 -21.43
N ILE A 180 19.19 15.66 -21.21
CA ILE A 180 20.28 15.36 -22.14
C ILE A 180 19.80 14.42 -23.27
N HIS A 181 18.78 13.62 -23.01
CA HIS A 181 18.21 12.69 -24.00
C HIS A 181 16.70 12.52 -23.78
N ILE A 182 15.89 13.13 -24.63
CA ILE A 182 14.56 12.59 -24.94
C ILE A 182 14.79 11.62 -26.09
N SER A 183 15.08 10.36 -25.79
CA SER A 183 14.91 9.32 -26.79
C SER A 183 13.39 9.22 -27.03
N GLU A 184 12.95 9.42 -28.27
CA GLU A 184 11.58 9.10 -28.67
C GLU A 184 11.22 7.71 -28.13
N PRO A 185 10.03 7.53 -27.54
CA PRO A 185 9.60 6.21 -27.13
C PRO A 185 9.62 5.32 -28.38
N THR A 186 10.55 4.39 -28.42
CA THR A 186 10.63 3.38 -29.47
C THR A 186 9.31 2.66 -29.47
N ARG A 187 8.47 2.92 -30.46
CA ARG A 187 7.24 2.16 -30.68
C ARG A 187 7.65 0.70 -30.80
N PRO A 188 7.09 -0.23 -29.98
CA PRO A 188 7.36 -1.64 -30.19
C PRO A 188 6.94 -1.98 -31.61
N ARG A 189 7.88 -2.44 -32.43
CA ARG A 189 7.56 -3.04 -33.72
C ARG A 189 6.82 -4.34 -33.40
N LEU A 190 5.54 -4.36 -33.71
CA LEU A 190 4.79 -5.61 -33.81
C LEU A 190 5.43 -6.41 -34.95
N ILE A 191 6.01 -7.53 -34.60
CA ILE A 191 6.38 -8.61 -35.55
C ILE A 191 5.21 -9.57 -35.58
#